data_dd3bc2e684ae7b1900ec01c84c354e43
#
_entry.id   dd3bc2e684ae7b1900ec01c84c354e43
#
_cell.length_a   1.000
_cell.length_b   1.000
_cell.length_c   1.000
_cell.angle_alpha   90.00
_cell.angle_beta   90.00
_cell.angle_gamma   90.00
#
_symmetry.space_group_name_H-M   'P 1'
#
loop_
_entity.id
_entity.type
_entity.pdbx_description
1 polymer ?
#
loop_
_entity_poly.entity_id
_entity_poly.type
_entity_poly.pdbx_seq_one_letter_code
_entity_poly.pdbx_strand_id
1 'polypeptide(L)'
;VPLTFVLTHDSIGVGEDGPTHEPIEQLAMLRAMPNLRVFRPCDAMETSAAWLTAASSEKTPTALVLTRQNLAPITGSSREALKGGYVIDDCEGTPEVILIASGSEVELAVKAKAELEAEGTKVRVVSMPCMELFEEQSAEYKESVLPKEVRRRIVVEALSDFGWGKYVGLDGAYVTMKS
;
A
#
# COMPACT_ATOMS: atom_id res chain seq x y z
N VAL A 1 -18.39 17.28 1.28
CA VAL A 1 -19.28 16.32 1.98
C VAL A 1 -18.49 15.05 2.22
N PRO A 2 -18.42 14.53 3.46
CA PRO A 2 -17.74 13.26 3.75
C PRO A 2 -18.58 12.10 3.21
N LEU A 3 -18.22 11.61 2.02
CA LEU A 3 -18.81 10.43 1.40
C LEU A 3 -17.85 9.27 1.52
N THR A 4 -18.38 8.06 1.70
CA THR A 4 -17.60 6.82 1.62
C THR A 4 -17.98 6.09 0.34
N PHE A 5 -16.99 5.90 -0.53
CA PHE A 5 -17.12 5.06 -1.72
C PHE A 5 -16.56 3.69 -1.39
N VAL A 6 -17.32 2.64 -1.66
CA VAL A 6 -16.86 1.25 -1.52
C VAL A 6 -16.78 0.66 -2.92
N LEU A 7 -15.57 0.44 -3.38
CA LEU A 7 -15.25 -0.04 -4.71
C LEU A 7 -14.61 -1.42 -4.58
N THR A 8 -15.10 -2.39 -5.32
CA THR A 8 -14.52 -3.75 -5.38
C THR A 8 -13.89 -4.00 -6.74
N HIS A 9 -13.18 -5.13 -6.90
CA HIS A 9 -12.44 -5.47 -8.12
C HIS A 9 -11.30 -4.46 -8.37
N ASP A 10 -10.42 -4.36 -7.39
CA ASP A 10 -9.38 -3.34 -7.30
C ASP A 10 -8.23 -3.49 -8.31
N SER A 11 -8.02 -4.70 -8.85
CA SER A 11 -6.84 -5.01 -9.66
C SER A 11 -7.06 -6.25 -10.54
N ILE A 12 -5.98 -6.76 -11.12
CA ILE A 12 -5.95 -8.00 -11.91
C ILE A 12 -6.22 -9.28 -11.11
N GLY A 13 -6.34 -9.20 -9.79
CA GLY A 13 -6.63 -10.33 -8.89
C GLY A 13 -8.08 -10.85 -8.95
N VAL A 14 -8.77 -10.64 -10.05
CA VAL A 14 -10.16 -11.07 -10.27
C VAL A 14 -10.24 -12.48 -10.87
N GLY A 15 -9.25 -12.86 -11.66
CA GLY A 15 -9.13 -14.15 -12.29
C GLY A 15 -9.75 -14.19 -13.70
N GLU A 16 -10.84 -14.95 -13.89
CA GLU A 16 -11.37 -15.28 -15.21
C GLU A 16 -12.23 -14.19 -15.88
N ASP A 17 -12.52 -13.10 -15.19
CA ASP A 17 -13.39 -12.02 -15.72
C ASP A 17 -12.72 -11.19 -16.82
N GLY A 18 -11.38 -11.21 -16.84
CA GLY A 18 -10.55 -10.57 -17.88
C GLY A 18 -10.52 -9.04 -17.81
N PRO A 19 -9.99 -8.39 -18.85
CA PRO A 19 -9.63 -6.96 -18.79
C PRO A 19 -10.80 -5.99 -18.60
N THR A 20 -12.03 -6.43 -18.80
CA THR A 20 -13.22 -5.60 -18.53
C THR A 20 -13.47 -5.38 -17.04
N HIS A 21 -12.90 -6.23 -16.17
CA HIS A 21 -13.03 -6.18 -14.71
C HIS A 21 -11.69 -6.04 -13.99
N GLU A 22 -10.59 -5.90 -14.72
CA GLU A 22 -9.22 -5.84 -14.23
C GLU A 22 -8.57 -4.48 -14.55
N PRO A 23 -9.12 -3.37 -14.01
CA PRO A 23 -8.56 -2.05 -14.27
C PRO A 23 -7.20 -1.91 -13.57
N ILE A 24 -6.28 -1.14 -14.16
CA ILE A 24 -4.94 -0.89 -13.61
C ILE A 24 -4.66 0.60 -13.38
N GLU A 25 -5.43 1.53 -13.95
CA GLU A 25 -5.19 2.97 -13.91
C GLU A 25 -6.02 3.71 -12.86
N GLN A 26 -7.12 3.13 -12.41
CA GLN A 26 -8.13 3.79 -11.57
C GLN A 26 -7.58 4.28 -10.22
N LEU A 27 -6.67 3.53 -9.59
CA LEU A 27 -6.04 3.98 -8.33
C LEU A 27 -5.18 5.21 -8.54
N ALA A 28 -4.40 5.26 -9.61
CA ALA A 28 -3.61 6.42 -9.97
C ALA A 28 -4.51 7.66 -10.18
N MET A 29 -5.63 7.48 -10.86
CA MET A 29 -6.64 8.54 -11.06
C MET A 29 -7.26 8.99 -9.72
N LEU A 30 -7.66 8.05 -8.85
CA LEU A 30 -8.24 8.38 -7.55
C LEU A 30 -7.24 9.10 -6.65
N ARG A 31 -5.99 8.61 -6.57
CA ARG A 31 -4.89 9.21 -5.80
C ARG A 31 -4.49 10.60 -6.34
N ALA A 32 -4.78 10.92 -7.60
CA ALA A 32 -4.56 12.25 -8.16
C ALA A 32 -5.64 13.27 -7.79
N MET A 33 -6.78 12.84 -7.24
CA MET A 33 -7.88 13.74 -6.86
C MET A 33 -7.56 14.45 -5.54
N PRO A 34 -7.54 15.78 -5.50
CA PRO A 34 -7.32 16.50 -4.25
C PRO A 34 -8.48 16.29 -3.27
N ASN A 35 -8.17 16.23 -1.99
CA ASN A 35 -9.15 16.06 -0.93
C ASN A 35 -9.98 14.76 -1.03
N LEU A 36 -9.38 13.68 -1.51
CA LEU A 36 -9.92 12.33 -1.49
C LEU A 36 -8.91 11.42 -0.78
N ARG A 37 -9.32 10.67 0.24
CA ARG A 37 -8.53 9.60 0.83
C ARG A 37 -8.80 8.30 0.10
N VAL A 38 -7.75 7.61 -0.31
CA VAL A 38 -7.85 6.35 -1.04
C VAL A 38 -7.22 5.24 -0.20
N PHE A 39 -8.05 4.36 0.34
CA PHE A 39 -7.60 3.18 1.07
C PHE A 39 -7.62 1.94 0.17
N ARG A 40 -6.51 1.25 0.07
CA ARG A 40 -6.38 -0.08 -0.52
C ARG A 40 -5.83 -1.05 0.52
N PRO A 41 -6.70 -1.62 1.38
CA PRO A 41 -6.29 -2.45 2.51
C PRO A 41 -5.83 -3.84 2.08
N CYS A 42 -4.85 -4.41 2.79
CA CYS A 42 -4.31 -5.74 2.52
C CYS A 42 -5.05 -6.88 3.24
N ASP A 43 -5.84 -6.55 4.27
CA ASP A 43 -6.58 -7.53 5.06
C ASP A 43 -7.74 -6.90 5.87
N ALA A 44 -8.37 -7.71 6.72
CA ALA A 44 -9.48 -7.27 7.55
C ALA A 44 -9.09 -6.21 8.59
N MET A 45 -7.86 -6.24 9.11
CA MET A 45 -7.38 -5.25 10.09
C MET A 45 -7.24 -3.87 9.44
N GLU A 46 -6.59 -3.80 8.29
CA GLU A 46 -6.48 -2.57 7.52
C GLU A 46 -7.85 -2.08 6.99
N THR A 47 -8.74 -3.01 6.60
CA THR A 47 -10.10 -2.68 6.21
C THR A 47 -10.86 -2.03 7.37
N SER A 48 -10.67 -2.54 8.60
CA SER A 48 -11.27 -1.93 9.80
C SER A 48 -10.74 -0.52 10.07
N ALA A 49 -9.44 -0.29 9.85
CA ALA A 49 -8.83 1.03 9.95
C ALA A 49 -9.38 1.99 8.89
N ALA A 50 -9.57 1.51 7.66
CA ALA A 50 -10.17 2.28 6.57
C ALA A 50 -11.61 2.71 6.89
N TRP A 51 -12.44 1.79 7.40
CA TRP A 51 -13.81 2.09 7.83
C TRP A 51 -13.85 3.08 9.00
N LEU A 52 -12.96 2.92 9.98
CA LEU A 52 -12.87 3.86 11.10
C LEU A 52 -12.52 5.26 10.60
N THR A 53 -11.54 5.38 9.71
CA THR A 53 -11.17 6.66 9.09
C THR A 53 -12.32 7.28 8.31
N ALA A 54 -13.01 6.49 7.49
CA ALA A 54 -14.14 6.95 6.69
C ALA A 54 -15.30 7.44 7.57
N ALA A 55 -15.67 6.66 8.60
CA ALA A 55 -16.76 6.98 9.52
C ALA A 55 -16.47 8.18 10.41
N SER A 56 -15.19 8.41 10.75
CA SER A 56 -14.76 9.55 11.58
C SER A 56 -14.51 10.82 10.76
N SER A 57 -14.54 10.75 9.42
CA SER A 57 -14.25 11.88 8.57
C SER A 57 -15.42 12.87 8.53
N GLU A 58 -15.16 14.14 8.87
CA GLU A 58 -16.17 15.19 8.83
C GLU A 58 -16.16 15.97 7.50
N LYS A 59 -15.05 15.98 6.78
CA LYS A 59 -14.83 16.88 5.63
C LYS A 59 -14.32 16.17 4.38
N THR A 60 -13.53 15.12 4.55
CA THR A 60 -12.82 14.47 3.44
C THR A 60 -13.53 13.18 3.04
N PRO A 61 -13.93 13.02 1.78
CA PRO A 61 -14.43 11.76 1.28
C PRO A 61 -13.35 10.67 1.29
N THR A 62 -13.77 9.42 1.43
CA THR A 62 -12.88 8.26 1.47
C THR A 62 -13.34 7.21 0.47
N ALA A 63 -12.44 6.73 -0.37
CA ALA A 63 -12.64 5.60 -1.24
C ALA A 63 -11.96 4.36 -0.61
N LEU A 64 -12.75 3.33 -0.30
CA LEU A 64 -12.27 2.01 0.07
C LEU A 64 -12.21 1.16 -1.19
N VAL A 65 -11.01 0.82 -1.63
CA VAL A 65 -10.76 0.04 -2.85
C VAL A 65 -10.39 -1.38 -2.43
N LEU A 66 -11.35 -2.28 -2.57
CA LEU A 66 -11.32 -3.62 -2.01
C LEU A 66 -11.10 -4.67 -3.12
N THR A 67 -10.46 -5.76 -2.76
CA THR A 67 -10.23 -6.89 -3.67
C THR A 67 -11.51 -7.66 -3.97
N ARG A 68 -11.52 -8.41 -5.06
CA ARG A 68 -12.53 -9.42 -5.37
C ARG A 68 -12.23 -10.74 -4.63
N GLN A 69 -10.97 -11.11 -4.55
CA GLN A 69 -10.51 -12.34 -3.90
C GLN A 69 -10.48 -12.22 -2.37
N ASN A 70 -10.50 -13.35 -1.69
CA ASN A 70 -10.30 -13.42 -0.26
C ASN A 70 -8.83 -13.22 0.09
N LEU A 71 -8.54 -12.34 1.03
CA LEU A 71 -7.20 -12.11 1.56
C LEU A 71 -7.07 -12.73 2.96
N ALA A 72 -5.95 -13.41 3.19
CA ALA A 72 -5.62 -13.92 4.50
C ALA A 72 -5.12 -12.80 5.42
N PRO A 73 -5.34 -12.89 6.74
CA PRO A 73 -4.72 -11.96 7.69
C PRO A 73 -3.19 -12.03 7.58
N ILE A 74 -2.54 -10.87 7.56
CA ILE A 74 -1.09 -10.75 7.48
C ILE A 74 -0.54 -10.52 8.88
N THR A 75 0.47 -11.31 9.28
CA THR A 75 1.20 -11.09 10.53
C THR A 75 1.84 -9.70 10.50
N GLY A 76 1.65 -8.92 11.57
CA GLY A 76 2.13 -7.53 11.64
C GLY A 76 1.11 -6.48 11.17
N SER A 77 0.03 -6.89 10.49
CA SER A 77 -1.09 -5.99 10.21
C SER A 77 -1.69 -5.45 11.50
N SER A 78 -1.86 -4.13 11.58
CA SER A 78 -2.23 -3.46 12.82
C SER A 78 -2.99 -2.15 12.61
N ARG A 79 -3.38 -1.52 13.73
CA ARG A 79 -3.99 -0.18 13.73
C ARG A 79 -3.06 0.94 13.25
N GLU A 80 -1.77 0.66 13.06
CA GLU A 80 -0.84 1.60 12.43
C GLU A 80 -1.28 1.99 11.01
N ALA A 81 -2.11 1.16 10.37
CA ALA A 81 -2.79 1.49 9.11
C ALA A 81 -3.56 2.83 9.14
N LEU A 82 -3.98 3.31 10.33
CA LEU A 82 -4.58 4.63 10.52
C LEU A 82 -3.60 5.78 10.20
N LYS A 83 -2.30 5.50 10.16
CA LYS A 83 -1.26 6.46 9.75
C LYS A 83 -1.03 6.47 8.24
N GLY A 84 -1.71 5.60 7.49
CA GLY A 84 -1.66 5.55 6.03
C GLY A 84 -0.53 4.75 5.41
N GLY A 85 0.57 4.58 6.14
CA GLY A 85 1.72 3.75 5.77
C GLY A 85 2.51 3.38 7.02
N TYR A 86 2.95 2.13 7.12
CA TYR A 86 3.64 1.62 8.31
C TYR A 86 4.51 0.39 7.98
N VAL A 87 5.46 0.10 8.86
CA VAL A 87 6.27 -1.11 8.75
C VAL A 87 5.44 -2.30 9.21
N ILE A 88 5.12 -3.22 8.29
CA ILE A 88 4.33 -4.41 8.58
C ILE A 88 5.21 -5.61 8.94
N ASP A 89 6.43 -5.65 8.39
CA ASP A 89 7.41 -6.69 8.68
C ASP A 89 8.83 -6.09 8.56
N ASP A 90 9.61 -6.14 9.64
CA ASP A 90 10.94 -5.54 9.71
C ASP A 90 12.06 -6.59 9.77
N CYS A 91 13.28 -6.14 9.57
CA CYS A 91 14.51 -6.92 9.78
C CYS A 91 15.27 -6.42 11.02
N GLU A 92 16.25 -7.17 11.48
CA GLU A 92 17.17 -6.70 12.51
C GLU A 92 18.15 -5.64 11.97
N GLY A 93 18.17 -4.47 12.60
CA GLY A 93 19.05 -3.36 12.26
C GLY A 93 18.55 -2.54 11.07
N THR A 94 19.47 -1.98 10.29
CA THR A 94 19.12 -1.16 9.13
C THR A 94 18.82 -2.04 7.92
N PRO A 95 17.66 -1.88 7.25
CA PRO A 95 17.37 -2.64 6.04
C PRO A 95 18.27 -2.19 4.87
N GLU A 96 18.61 -3.13 4.02
CA GLU A 96 19.31 -2.87 2.75
C GLU A 96 18.32 -2.60 1.62
N VAL A 97 17.10 -3.18 1.74
CA VAL A 97 16.02 -3.05 0.77
C VAL A 97 14.70 -2.78 1.51
N ILE A 98 13.87 -1.92 0.94
CA ILE A 98 12.50 -1.71 1.41
C ILE A 98 11.55 -2.13 0.29
N LEU A 99 10.67 -3.08 0.57
CA LEU A 99 9.53 -3.44 -0.29
C LEU A 99 8.32 -2.63 0.17
N ILE A 100 7.67 -1.93 -0.75
CA ILE A 100 6.49 -1.11 -0.47
C ILE A 100 5.32 -1.68 -1.27
N ALA A 101 4.21 -1.95 -0.61
CA ALA A 101 3.03 -2.50 -1.29
C ALA A 101 1.73 -1.95 -0.69
N SER A 102 0.63 -2.11 -1.40
CA SER A 102 -0.73 -1.90 -0.89
C SER A 102 -1.64 -3.06 -1.29
N GLY A 103 -2.73 -3.24 -0.57
CA GLY A 103 -3.73 -4.27 -0.89
C GLY A 103 -3.15 -5.68 -0.95
N SER A 104 -3.62 -6.47 -1.91
CA SER A 104 -3.25 -7.88 -2.05
C SER A 104 -1.74 -8.13 -2.23
N GLU A 105 -1.00 -7.16 -2.75
CA GLU A 105 0.43 -7.33 -3.02
C GLU A 105 1.31 -7.23 -1.77
N VAL A 106 0.76 -6.80 -0.62
CA VAL A 106 1.49 -6.84 0.65
C VAL A 106 1.88 -8.27 1.03
N GLU A 107 1.01 -9.26 0.78
CA GLU A 107 1.34 -10.67 0.97
C GLU A 107 2.50 -11.13 0.09
N LEU A 108 2.55 -10.67 -1.16
CA LEU A 108 3.66 -10.97 -2.07
C LEU A 108 4.98 -10.35 -1.57
N ALA A 109 4.92 -9.11 -1.08
CA ALA A 109 6.10 -8.45 -0.52
C ALA A 109 6.64 -9.16 0.73
N VAL A 110 5.75 -9.66 1.61
CA VAL A 110 6.15 -10.45 2.79
C VAL A 110 6.79 -11.78 2.39
N LYS A 111 6.23 -12.46 1.38
CA LYS A 111 6.83 -13.70 0.85
C LYS A 111 8.20 -13.43 0.22
N ALA A 112 8.32 -12.39 -0.59
CA ALA A 112 9.58 -12.00 -1.21
C ALA A 112 10.64 -11.62 -0.17
N LYS A 113 10.26 -10.95 0.93
CA LYS A 113 11.16 -10.69 2.07
C LYS A 113 11.78 -11.97 2.59
N ALA A 114 10.95 -12.99 2.86
CA ALA A 114 11.43 -14.26 3.42
C ALA A 114 12.46 -14.95 2.49
N GLU A 115 12.25 -14.90 1.17
CA GLU A 115 13.19 -15.44 0.19
C GLU A 115 14.51 -14.65 0.15
N LEU A 116 14.44 -13.31 0.12
CA LEU A 116 15.61 -12.44 0.11
C LEU A 116 16.43 -12.54 1.41
N GLU A 117 15.76 -12.69 2.55
CA GLU A 117 16.45 -12.90 3.84
C GLU A 117 17.14 -14.27 3.92
N ALA A 118 16.59 -15.31 3.28
CA ALA A 118 17.25 -16.59 3.15
C ALA A 118 18.55 -16.50 2.31
N GLU A 119 18.64 -15.51 1.43
CA GLU A 119 19.85 -15.18 0.64
C GLU A 119 20.79 -14.20 1.38
N GLY A 120 20.43 -13.75 2.58
CA GLY A 120 21.25 -12.89 3.43
C GLY A 120 21.01 -11.39 3.27
N THR A 121 19.97 -10.97 2.54
CA THR A 121 19.63 -9.55 2.36
C THR A 121 18.66 -9.08 3.46
N LYS A 122 18.96 -7.97 4.12
CA LYS A 122 18.08 -7.38 5.14
C LYS A 122 16.95 -6.60 4.47
N VAL A 123 15.72 -7.04 4.67
CA VAL A 123 14.54 -6.49 4.00
C VAL A 123 13.50 -6.00 4.99
N ARG A 124 12.97 -4.81 4.74
CA ARG A 124 11.79 -4.26 5.41
C ARG A 124 10.60 -4.29 4.45
N VAL A 125 9.43 -4.64 4.95
CA VAL A 125 8.17 -4.49 4.21
C VAL A 125 7.35 -3.36 4.81
N VAL A 126 6.90 -2.46 3.96
CA VAL A 126 6.01 -1.34 4.29
C VAL A 126 4.68 -1.56 3.60
N SER A 127 3.61 -1.64 4.39
CA SER A 127 2.25 -1.52 3.86
C SER A 127 1.88 -0.04 3.75
N MET A 128 1.34 0.35 2.59
CA MET A 128 0.93 1.73 2.27
C MET A 128 -0.55 1.77 1.87
N PRO A 129 -1.47 1.46 2.79
CA PRO A 129 -2.90 1.41 2.47
C PRO A 129 -3.50 2.75 2.08
N CYS A 130 -2.95 3.89 2.56
CA CYS A 130 -3.49 5.23 2.25
C CYS A 130 -2.37 6.27 2.19
N MET A 131 -1.98 6.66 0.98
CA MET A 131 -0.88 7.61 0.76
C MET A 131 -1.18 8.99 1.39
N GLU A 132 -2.42 9.46 1.31
CA GLU A 132 -2.81 10.77 1.81
C GLU A 132 -2.62 10.89 3.33
N LEU A 133 -3.00 9.87 4.09
CA LEU A 133 -2.77 9.84 5.54
C LEU A 133 -1.28 9.71 5.89
N PHE A 134 -0.52 8.98 5.11
CA PHE A 134 0.93 8.89 5.32
C PHE A 134 1.61 10.25 5.11
N GLU A 135 1.16 11.02 4.12
CA GLU A 135 1.68 12.37 3.90
C GLU A 135 1.33 13.36 5.02
N GLU A 136 0.20 13.17 5.70
CA GLU A 136 -0.19 13.95 6.88
C GLU A 136 0.69 13.68 8.11
N GLN A 137 1.50 12.61 8.11
CA GLN A 137 2.36 12.26 9.25
C GLN A 137 3.56 13.20 9.37
N SER A 138 4.13 13.24 10.59
CA SER A 138 5.34 14.02 10.85
C SER A 138 6.52 13.53 10.03
N ALA A 139 7.50 14.41 9.82
CA ALA A 139 8.73 14.06 9.09
C ALA A 139 9.48 12.91 9.79
N GLU A 140 9.50 12.91 11.13
CA GLU A 140 10.13 11.88 11.95
C GLU A 140 9.46 10.51 11.75
N TYR A 141 8.11 10.49 11.70
CA TYR A 141 7.38 9.24 11.44
C TYR A 141 7.68 8.72 10.03
N LYS A 142 7.59 9.59 9.03
CA LYS A 142 7.89 9.18 7.65
C LYS A 142 9.32 8.66 7.49
N GLU A 143 10.28 9.29 8.18
CA GLU A 143 11.66 8.85 8.21
C GLU A 143 11.84 7.50 8.93
N SER A 144 11.08 7.23 9.98
CA SER A 144 11.13 5.93 10.67
C SER A 144 10.61 4.78 9.81
N VAL A 145 9.63 5.04 8.95
CA VAL A 145 9.05 4.05 8.03
C VAL A 145 9.90 3.88 6.77
N LEU A 146 10.30 5.00 6.15
CA LEU A 146 11.07 5.08 4.90
C LEU A 146 12.35 5.90 5.10
N PRO A 147 13.37 5.35 5.79
CA PRO A 147 14.63 6.05 6.06
C PRO A 147 15.31 6.50 4.76
N LYS A 148 15.76 7.74 4.69
CA LYS A 148 16.38 8.35 3.48
C LYS A 148 17.65 7.68 3.04
N GLU A 149 18.40 7.12 3.97
CA GLU A 149 19.62 6.38 3.69
C GLU A 149 19.35 5.06 2.94
N VAL A 150 18.16 4.47 3.08
CA VAL A 150 17.78 3.25 2.37
C VAL A 150 17.17 3.62 1.03
N ARG A 151 17.99 3.60 -0.02
CA ARG A 151 17.62 4.05 -1.37
C ARG A 151 17.09 2.92 -2.26
N ARG A 152 17.41 1.67 -1.93
CA ARG A 152 16.89 0.48 -2.65
C ARG A 152 15.45 0.22 -2.22
N ARG A 153 14.51 0.89 -2.87
CA ARG A 153 13.08 0.77 -2.59
C ARG A 153 12.38 0.19 -3.80
N ILE A 154 11.57 -0.82 -3.58
CA ILE A 154 10.83 -1.52 -4.63
C ILE A 154 9.35 -1.44 -4.31
N VAL A 155 8.57 -0.91 -5.23
CA VAL A 155 7.11 -0.94 -5.15
C VAL A 155 6.58 -2.19 -5.83
N VAL A 156 5.64 -2.86 -5.16
CA VAL A 156 4.90 -4.02 -5.68
C VAL A 156 3.42 -3.69 -5.67
N GLU A 157 2.84 -3.48 -6.83
CA GLU A 157 1.41 -3.19 -6.97
C GLU A 157 0.88 -3.70 -8.32
N ALA A 158 -0.19 -4.47 -8.32
CA ALA A 158 -0.82 -5.00 -9.53
C ALA A 158 -1.66 -3.94 -10.27
N LEU A 159 -1.12 -2.71 -10.36
CA LEU A 159 -1.71 -1.51 -10.91
C LEU A 159 -0.62 -0.64 -11.54
N SER A 160 -0.99 0.49 -12.14
CA SER A 160 -0.07 1.49 -12.69
C SER A 160 0.84 2.08 -11.60
N ASP A 161 2.11 2.31 -11.94
CA ASP A 161 3.13 2.87 -11.05
C ASP A 161 2.99 4.40 -10.80
N PHE A 162 2.04 5.04 -11.45
CA PHE A 162 1.84 6.48 -11.32
C PHE A 162 1.51 6.88 -9.87
N GLY A 163 2.27 7.84 -9.34
CA GLY A 163 2.16 8.32 -7.96
C GLY A 163 3.17 7.71 -6.98
N TRP A 164 3.82 6.60 -7.31
CA TRP A 164 4.80 5.94 -6.44
C TRP A 164 6.19 6.57 -6.44
N GLY A 165 6.52 7.40 -7.44
CA GLY A 165 7.88 7.94 -7.64
C GLY A 165 8.47 8.65 -6.42
N LYS A 166 7.66 9.37 -5.64
CA LYS A 166 8.12 10.06 -4.42
C LYS A 166 8.56 9.12 -3.30
N TYR A 167 8.04 7.88 -3.26
CA TYR A 167 8.41 6.88 -2.27
C TYR A 167 9.59 6.02 -2.72
N VAL A 168 9.61 5.69 -4.01
CA VAL A 168 10.64 4.85 -4.62
C VAL A 168 11.96 5.61 -4.82
N GLY A 169 11.86 6.86 -5.22
CA GLY A 169 13.04 7.68 -5.54
C GLY A 169 13.70 7.28 -6.87
N LEU A 170 14.93 7.78 -7.10
CA LEU A 170 15.63 7.60 -8.38
C LEU A 170 16.35 6.25 -8.50
N ASP A 171 16.67 5.62 -7.38
CA ASP A 171 17.45 4.37 -7.35
C ASP A 171 16.59 3.13 -7.11
N GLY A 172 15.30 3.30 -7.00
CA GLY A 172 14.36 2.22 -6.75
C GLY A 172 13.82 1.57 -8.02
N ALA A 173 12.95 0.58 -7.83
CA ALA A 173 12.36 -0.20 -8.91
C ALA A 173 10.85 -0.40 -8.71
N TYR A 174 10.19 -0.85 -9.77
CA TYR A 174 8.75 -1.04 -9.82
C TYR A 174 8.42 -2.45 -10.34
N VAL A 175 7.63 -3.18 -9.58
CA VAL A 175 6.96 -4.42 -9.98
C VAL A 175 5.47 -4.08 -10.10
N THR A 176 5.09 -3.58 -11.26
CA THR A 176 3.78 -2.97 -11.50
C THR A 176 3.26 -3.34 -12.90
N MET A 177 2.01 -2.96 -13.18
CA MET A 177 1.40 -3.20 -14.49
C MET A 177 1.67 -2.02 -15.43
N LYS A 178 1.88 -2.34 -16.70
CA LYS A 178 2.13 -1.33 -17.75
C LYS A 178 0.94 -1.15 -18.70
N SER A 179 0.14 -2.22 -18.87
CA SER A 179 -1.06 -2.26 -19.71
C SER A 179 -1.85 -3.53 -19.40
#